data_5c9bd7214ec379c7b6c5c09fef717f1c
#
_entry.id   5c9bd7214ec379c7b6c5c09fef717f1c
#
_cell.length_a   1.000
_cell.length_b   1.000
_cell.length_c   1.000
_cell.angle_alpha   90.00
_cell.angle_beta   90.00
_cell.angle_gamma   90.00
#
_symmetry.space_group_name_H-M   'P 1'
#
loop_
_entity.id
_entity.type
_entity.pdbx_description
1 polymer ?
#
loop_
_entity_poly.entity_id
_entity_poly.type
_entity_poly.pdbx_seq_one_letter_code
_entity_poly.pdbx_strand_id
1 'polypeptide(L)'
;MTKNDIIKAAFRVWGRELYQSTSLTTLARELGVSKPAIYRHFQDKQALLNAMHETFFDEYAAFIKPWYERAVAAQDAVESLFIMMRTIVDYYARNVDAFLFSLIQVYGDPIVGARDMTAHLNRRGVDLSSLSRFEADTQTYPSMVQLILATLTFIMAHFHKHEHTLDDHPSEERIRYIIALTEKKVADGLGFNKEMVEAIDYEGLENRIAGTVHDLEEDCLLRAVAGAVAEAGPWNASMEMVARRSGLSKSSLYSHFKNKQDMLRQLFLTEFDRIVRFADLGKQHSTVPEEQLYLVIIAMADYLRSRPEILVAIDWIRTRRLDLGHIAVSSRIYQVITDIQGLGSTGEQDPSGSVSAWIPQWILFLIVNTLMRRPAGMAFSELPNSSIRVLFKFIVSGIKGCTL
;
A
#
# COMPACT_ATOMS: atom_id res chain seq x y z
N MET A 1 36.27 -5.45 -7.48
CA MET A 1 34.87 -4.97 -7.49
C MET A 1 34.32 -5.22 -8.88
N THR A 2 33.28 -6.00 -8.95
CA THR A 2 32.59 -6.36 -10.19
C THR A 2 31.39 -5.45 -10.42
N LYS A 3 30.84 -5.49 -11.64
CA LYS A 3 29.55 -4.81 -11.94
C LYS A 3 28.43 -5.27 -11.01
N ASN A 4 28.42 -6.56 -10.66
CA ASN A 4 27.41 -7.16 -9.79
C ASN A 4 27.54 -6.68 -8.34
N ASP A 5 28.75 -6.45 -7.81
CA ASP A 5 28.96 -5.90 -6.48
C ASP A 5 28.34 -4.50 -6.36
N ILE A 6 28.47 -3.68 -7.42
CA ILE A 6 27.86 -2.34 -7.47
C ILE A 6 26.34 -2.41 -7.50
N ILE A 7 25.75 -3.33 -8.29
CA ILE A 7 24.31 -3.52 -8.36
C ILE A 7 23.75 -3.95 -7.01
N LYS A 8 24.36 -4.94 -6.34
CA LYS A 8 23.93 -5.40 -5.00
C LYS A 8 23.98 -4.28 -3.97
N ALA A 9 25.05 -3.48 -3.97
CA ALA A 9 25.13 -2.34 -3.06
C ALA A 9 24.09 -1.26 -3.41
N ALA A 10 23.81 -1.05 -4.69
CA ALA A 10 22.78 -0.11 -5.12
C ALA A 10 21.38 -0.53 -4.63
N PHE A 11 21.04 -1.81 -4.65
CA PHE A 11 19.79 -2.32 -4.06
C PHE A 11 19.69 -1.98 -2.57
N ARG A 12 20.75 -2.20 -1.77
CA ARG A 12 20.77 -1.85 -0.34
C ARG A 12 20.59 -0.36 -0.09
N VAL A 13 21.31 0.47 -0.84
CA VAL A 13 21.26 1.93 -0.68
C VAL A 13 19.93 2.51 -1.16
N TRP A 14 19.47 2.11 -2.35
CA TRP A 14 18.25 2.66 -2.96
C TRP A 14 16.97 1.99 -2.45
N GLY A 15 17.05 0.88 -1.78
CA GLY A 15 15.96 0.33 -0.99
C GLY A 15 15.72 1.12 0.31
N ARG A 16 16.76 1.75 0.85
CA ARG A 16 16.69 2.56 2.09
C ARG A 16 16.47 4.05 1.80
N GLU A 17 17.07 4.57 0.74
CA GLU A 17 17.00 5.96 0.30
C GLU A 17 16.38 6.06 -1.09
N LEU A 18 15.63 7.13 -1.34
CA LEU A 18 15.03 7.33 -2.65
C LEU A 18 16.09 7.51 -3.73
N TYR A 19 15.85 6.86 -4.88
CA TYR A 19 16.71 7.03 -6.06
C TYR A 19 16.99 8.50 -6.39
N GLN A 20 16.01 9.38 -6.27
CA GLN A 20 16.16 10.81 -6.59
C GLN A 20 17.11 11.53 -5.63
N SER A 21 17.15 11.16 -4.36
CA SER A 21 17.97 11.80 -3.31
C SER A 21 19.39 11.22 -3.22
N THR A 22 19.63 10.03 -3.75
CA THR A 22 20.91 9.32 -3.61
C THR A 22 21.80 9.54 -4.84
N SER A 23 23.07 9.87 -4.61
CA SER A 23 24.06 10.07 -5.67
C SER A 23 24.97 8.83 -5.85
N LEU A 24 25.60 8.70 -7.04
CA LEU A 24 26.68 7.71 -7.23
C LEU A 24 27.86 7.93 -6.26
N THR A 25 27.99 9.13 -5.71
CA THR A 25 28.99 9.44 -4.67
C THR A 25 28.63 8.78 -3.34
N THR A 26 27.35 8.76 -2.97
CA THR A 26 26.85 8.05 -1.78
C THR A 26 27.12 6.54 -1.92
N LEU A 27 26.80 6.00 -3.08
CA LEU A 27 27.06 4.58 -3.39
C LEU A 27 28.56 4.25 -3.35
N ALA A 28 29.44 5.11 -3.88
CA ALA A 28 30.89 4.93 -3.82
C ALA A 28 31.39 4.90 -2.36
N ARG A 29 30.88 5.77 -1.51
CA ARG A 29 31.19 5.80 -0.08
C ARG A 29 30.75 4.53 0.63
N GLU A 30 29.55 4.05 0.35
CA GLU A 30 29.00 2.80 0.94
C GLU A 30 29.84 1.57 0.55
N LEU A 31 30.33 1.55 -0.68
CA LEU A 31 31.21 0.49 -1.18
C LEU A 31 32.67 0.65 -0.76
N GLY A 32 33.04 1.75 -0.13
CA GLY A 32 34.45 2.05 0.21
C GLY A 32 35.34 2.25 -1.03
N VAL A 33 34.78 2.73 -2.16
CA VAL A 33 35.50 2.90 -3.42
C VAL A 33 35.46 4.35 -3.92
N SER A 34 36.32 4.67 -4.86
CA SER A 34 36.30 5.98 -5.51
C SER A 34 35.16 6.11 -6.52
N LYS A 35 34.60 7.32 -6.68
CA LYS A 35 33.60 7.63 -7.70
C LYS A 35 34.02 7.19 -9.10
N PRO A 36 35.26 7.42 -9.59
CA PRO A 36 35.73 6.91 -10.86
C PRO A 36 35.66 5.37 -11.00
N ALA A 37 35.76 4.63 -9.90
CA ALA A 37 35.64 3.17 -9.94
C ALA A 37 34.22 2.72 -10.34
N ILE A 38 33.18 3.45 -9.93
CA ILE A 38 31.81 3.18 -10.36
C ILE A 38 31.62 3.59 -11.83
N TYR A 39 32.11 4.74 -12.23
CA TYR A 39 31.99 5.22 -13.63
C TYR A 39 32.68 4.34 -14.67
N ARG A 40 33.64 3.49 -14.27
CA ARG A 40 34.19 2.46 -15.16
C ARG A 40 33.19 1.37 -15.55
N HIS A 41 32.16 1.15 -14.73
CA HIS A 41 31.13 0.13 -14.94
C HIS A 41 29.81 0.71 -15.43
N PHE A 42 29.47 1.93 -15.03
CA PHE A 42 28.20 2.60 -15.35
C PHE A 42 28.45 4.04 -15.77
N GLN A 43 28.03 4.38 -16.98
CA GLN A 43 28.21 5.70 -17.57
C GLN A 43 27.56 6.81 -16.71
N ASP A 44 26.39 6.51 -16.18
CA ASP A 44 25.61 7.42 -15.36
C ASP A 44 24.70 6.65 -14.37
N LYS A 45 23.94 7.38 -13.60
CA LYS A 45 23.00 6.84 -12.60
C LYS A 45 21.85 6.07 -13.27
N GLN A 46 21.40 6.51 -14.45
CA GLN A 46 20.33 5.84 -15.20
C GLN A 46 20.79 4.48 -15.74
N ALA A 47 22.03 4.37 -16.22
CA ALA A 47 22.61 3.11 -16.67
C ALA A 47 22.68 2.08 -15.52
N LEU A 48 22.99 2.54 -14.29
CA LEU A 48 22.95 1.67 -13.11
C LEU A 48 21.50 1.26 -12.78
N LEU A 49 20.55 2.18 -12.80
CA LEU A 49 19.14 1.87 -12.53
C LEU A 49 18.60 0.85 -13.55
N ASN A 50 18.90 1.03 -14.82
CA ASN A 50 18.49 0.07 -15.85
C ASN A 50 19.09 -1.32 -15.61
N ALA A 51 20.36 -1.39 -15.20
CA ALA A 51 20.98 -2.65 -14.83
C ALA A 51 20.36 -3.29 -13.59
N MET A 52 19.94 -2.49 -12.61
CA MET A 52 19.19 -2.99 -11.45
C MET A 52 17.83 -3.57 -11.87
N HIS A 53 17.08 -2.89 -12.77
CA HIS A 53 15.82 -3.41 -13.29
C HIS A 53 16.02 -4.77 -13.97
N GLU A 54 16.99 -4.90 -14.87
CA GLU A 54 17.24 -6.17 -15.55
C GLU A 54 17.65 -7.26 -14.56
N THR A 55 18.54 -6.97 -13.60
CA THR A 55 18.95 -7.92 -12.55
C THR A 55 17.75 -8.35 -11.69
N PHE A 56 16.92 -7.40 -11.26
CA PHE A 56 15.71 -7.69 -10.49
C PHE A 56 14.78 -8.65 -11.25
N PHE A 57 14.48 -8.35 -12.52
CA PHE A 57 13.56 -9.17 -13.28
C PHE A 57 14.15 -10.54 -13.65
N ASP A 58 15.47 -10.64 -13.86
CA ASP A 58 16.14 -11.91 -14.10
C ASP A 58 16.06 -12.83 -12.87
N GLU A 59 16.41 -12.30 -11.69
CA GLU A 59 16.37 -13.04 -10.43
C GLU A 59 14.92 -13.40 -10.03
N TYR A 60 14.01 -12.45 -10.14
CA TYR A 60 12.60 -12.66 -9.81
C TYR A 60 11.95 -13.69 -10.72
N ALA A 61 12.12 -13.57 -12.04
CA ALA A 61 11.57 -14.53 -12.99
C ALA A 61 12.16 -15.93 -12.80
N ALA A 62 13.48 -16.03 -12.58
CA ALA A 62 14.13 -17.32 -12.33
C ALA A 62 13.57 -18.00 -11.06
N PHE A 63 13.29 -17.23 -10.01
CA PHE A 63 12.72 -17.75 -8.77
C PHE A 63 11.27 -18.20 -8.94
N ILE A 64 10.43 -17.40 -9.61
CA ILE A 64 8.98 -17.70 -9.70
C ILE A 64 8.64 -18.71 -10.79
N LYS A 65 9.47 -18.86 -11.84
CA LYS A 65 9.16 -19.69 -13.02
C LYS A 65 8.77 -21.14 -12.68
N PRO A 66 9.49 -21.90 -11.84
CA PRO A 66 9.11 -23.28 -11.52
C PRO A 66 7.74 -23.37 -10.85
N TRP A 67 7.39 -22.40 -10.04
CA TRP A 67 6.11 -22.31 -9.34
C TRP A 67 4.98 -21.83 -10.26
N TYR A 68 5.30 -20.91 -11.18
CA TYR A 68 4.40 -20.48 -12.23
C TYR A 68 3.97 -21.67 -13.10
N GLU A 69 4.90 -22.51 -13.53
CA GLU A 69 4.60 -23.73 -14.31
C GLU A 69 3.67 -24.69 -13.54
N ARG A 70 3.88 -24.84 -12.25
CA ARG A 70 2.98 -25.62 -11.37
C ARG A 70 1.62 -24.95 -11.22
N ALA A 71 1.56 -23.64 -11.05
CA ALA A 71 0.32 -22.89 -10.93
C ALA A 71 -0.53 -22.97 -12.21
N VAL A 72 0.12 -22.91 -13.38
CA VAL A 72 -0.56 -23.10 -14.68
C VAL A 72 -1.11 -24.51 -14.84
N ALA A 73 -0.39 -25.51 -14.34
CA ALA A 73 -0.80 -26.91 -14.39
C ALA A 73 -1.87 -27.29 -13.35
N ALA A 74 -2.12 -26.47 -12.34
CA ALA A 74 -3.14 -26.71 -11.32
C ALA A 74 -4.55 -26.71 -11.95
N GLN A 75 -5.38 -27.67 -11.55
CA GLN A 75 -6.75 -27.78 -12.07
C GLN A 75 -7.68 -26.76 -11.40
N ASP A 76 -7.45 -26.51 -10.12
CA ASP A 76 -8.21 -25.54 -9.34
C ASP A 76 -7.57 -24.14 -9.43
N ALA A 77 -8.40 -23.17 -9.77
CA ALA A 77 -8.02 -21.79 -9.87
C ALA A 77 -7.50 -21.24 -8.52
N VAL A 78 -8.16 -21.55 -7.42
CA VAL A 78 -7.78 -21.10 -6.07
C VAL A 78 -6.42 -21.70 -5.68
N GLU A 79 -6.16 -22.98 -5.98
CA GLU A 79 -4.86 -23.61 -5.75
C GLU A 79 -3.75 -22.90 -6.52
N SER A 80 -3.97 -22.63 -7.81
CA SER A 80 -3.04 -21.89 -8.66
C SER A 80 -2.69 -20.53 -8.06
N LEU A 81 -3.71 -19.78 -7.61
CA LEU A 81 -3.54 -18.48 -6.95
C LEU A 81 -2.67 -18.58 -5.69
N PHE A 82 -2.95 -19.55 -4.82
CA PHE A 82 -2.17 -19.76 -3.59
C PHE A 82 -0.73 -20.17 -3.86
N ILE A 83 -0.48 -20.99 -4.90
CA ILE A 83 0.90 -21.32 -5.34
C ILE A 83 1.66 -20.02 -5.67
N MET A 84 1.08 -19.17 -6.52
CA MET A 84 1.74 -17.91 -6.91
C MET A 84 1.90 -16.96 -5.74
N MET A 85 0.88 -16.83 -4.91
CA MET A 85 0.91 -15.96 -3.71
C MET A 85 2.04 -16.36 -2.77
N ARG A 86 2.14 -17.65 -2.40
CA ARG A 86 3.23 -18.18 -1.55
C ARG A 86 4.59 -17.87 -2.14
N THR A 87 4.73 -18.07 -3.44
CA THR A 87 5.99 -17.85 -4.15
C THR A 87 6.41 -16.39 -4.12
N ILE A 88 5.47 -15.46 -4.35
CA ILE A 88 5.72 -14.03 -4.29
C ILE A 88 6.13 -13.61 -2.87
N VAL A 89 5.40 -14.09 -1.86
CA VAL A 89 5.70 -13.78 -0.45
C VAL A 89 7.05 -14.36 -0.05
N ASP A 90 7.35 -15.61 -0.42
CA ASP A 90 8.64 -16.24 -0.12
C ASP A 90 9.82 -15.48 -0.73
N TYR A 91 9.69 -15.09 -2.01
CA TYR A 91 10.72 -14.30 -2.68
C TYR A 91 11.00 -12.96 -1.96
N TYR A 92 9.96 -12.20 -1.68
CA TYR A 92 10.11 -10.89 -1.06
C TYR A 92 10.45 -10.96 0.43
N ALA A 93 10.00 -11.99 1.14
CA ALA A 93 10.41 -12.20 2.53
C ALA A 93 11.92 -12.46 2.64
N ARG A 94 12.49 -13.21 1.69
CA ARG A 94 13.95 -13.48 1.64
C ARG A 94 14.77 -12.32 1.08
N ASN A 95 14.17 -11.46 0.26
CA ASN A 95 14.86 -10.42 -0.52
C ASN A 95 14.26 -9.04 -0.23
N VAL A 96 14.51 -8.50 0.97
CA VAL A 96 13.99 -7.21 1.44
C VAL A 96 14.36 -6.07 0.47
N ASP A 97 15.62 -6.03 0.03
CA ASP A 97 16.09 -4.98 -0.89
C ASP A 97 15.37 -5.05 -2.24
N ALA A 98 15.09 -6.27 -2.73
CA ALA A 98 14.30 -6.46 -3.96
C ALA A 98 12.84 -6.04 -3.77
N PHE A 99 12.23 -6.33 -2.60
CA PHE A 99 10.89 -5.86 -2.26
C PHE A 99 10.82 -4.33 -2.27
N LEU A 100 11.76 -3.67 -1.58
CA LEU A 100 11.79 -2.20 -1.51
C LEU A 100 12.03 -1.57 -2.88
N PHE A 101 12.92 -2.14 -3.67
CA PHE A 101 13.15 -1.71 -5.04
C PHE A 101 11.88 -1.85 -5.88
N SER A 102 11.21 -2.99 -5.82
CA SER A 102 9.97 -3.21 -6.56
C SER A 102 8.87 -2.24 -6.15
N LEU A 103 8.70 -2.00 -4.86
CA LEU A 103 7.69 -1.07 -4.34
C LEU A 103 7.88 0.36 -4.86
N ILE A 104 9.13 0.83 -4.94
CA ILE A 104 9.44 2.22 -5.30
C ILE A 104 9.60 2.38 -6.82
N GLN A 105 10.30 1.46 -7.49
CA GLN A 105 10.72 1.62 -8.88
C GLN A 105 9.82 0.90 -9.87
N VAL A 106 9.15 -0.19 -9.46
CA VAL A 106 8.29 -0.97 -10.35
C VAL A 106 6.81 -0.62 -10.14
N TYR A 107 6.38 -0.51 -8.87
CA TYR A 107 4.98 -0.20 -8.52
C TYR A 107 4.73 1.26 -8.18
N GLY A 108 5.74 2.11 -8.22
CA GLY A 108 5.63 3.53 -7.89
C GLY A 108 4.70 4.32 -8.83
N ASP A 109 4.52 3.84 -10.08
CA ASP A 109 3.46 4.26 -10.98
C ASP A 109 2.51 3.09 -11.21
N PRO A 110 1.26 3.12 -10.69
CA PRO A 110 0.33 2.01 -10.78
C PRO A 110 -0.02 1.60 -12.21
N ILE A 111 0.05 2.52 -13.16
CA ILE A 111 -0.32 2.27 -14.56
C ILE A 111 0.88 1.74 -15.35
N VAL A 112 2.03 2.41 -15.22
CA VAL A 112 3.26 2.06 -15.94
C VAL A 112 3.89 0.82 -15.32
N GLY A 113 4.01 0.76 -13.99
CA GLY A 113 4.66 -0.34 -13.29
C GLY A 113 4.02 -1.71 -13.52
N ALA A 114 2.70 -1.81 -13.52
CA ALA A 114 2.02 -3.08 -13.78
C ALA A 114 2.25 -3.57 -15.22
N ARG A 115 2.24 -2.67 -16.20
CA ARG A 115 2.54 -3.00 -17.61
C ARG A 115 3.98 -3.43 -17.80
N ASP A 116 4.91 -2.72 -17.16
CA ASP A 116 6.34 -3.05 -17.24
C ASP A 116 6.62 -4.40 -16.60
N MET A 117 6.04 -4.71 -15.44
CA MET A 117 6.17 -6.01 -14.79
C MET A 117 5.75 -7.13 -15.73
N THR A 118 4.55 -7.06 -16.29
CA THR A 118 4.03 -8.09 -17.21
C THR A 118 4.92 -8.24 -18.43
N ALA A 119 5.34 -7.15 -19.07
CA ALA A 119 6.20 -7.19 -20.24
C ALA A 119 7.58 -7.77 -19.93
N HIS A 120 8.17 -7.45 -18.78
CA HIS A 120 9.45 -7.99 -18.35
C HIS A 120 9.38 -9.49 -18.02
N LEU A 121 8.31 -9.94 -17.37
CA LEU A 121 8.11 -11.34 -17.03
C LEU A 121 7.79 -12.20 -18.26
N ASN A 122 6.96 -11.69 -19.19
CA ASN A 122 6.64 -12.38 -20.43
C ASN A 122 7.90 -12.65 -21.27
N ARG A 123 8.81 -11.68 -21.38
CA ARG A 123 10.09 -11.87 -22.07
C ARG A 123 10.97 -12.97 -21.45
N ARG A 124 10.72 -13.31 -20.16
CA ARG A 124 11.43 -14.33 -19.40
C ARG A 124 10.67 -15.66 -19.29
N GLY A 125 9.56 -15.78 -20.01
CA GLY A 125 8.75 -16.99 -20.07
C GLY A 125 7.81 -17.18 -18.89
N VAL A 126 7.40 -16.08 -18.22
CA VAL A 126 6.37 -16.07 -17.18
C VAL A 126 5.24 -15.18 -17.66
N ASP A 127 4.22 -15.78 -18.25
CA ASP A 127 3.04 -15.08 -18.76
C ASP A 127 1.92 -15.06 -17.69
N LEU A 128 1.85 -13.97 -16.93
CA LEU A 128 0.85 -13.82 -15.88
C LEU A 128 -0.59 -13.77 -16.43
N SER A 129 -0.79 -13.49 -17.72
CA SER A 129 -2.13 -13.47 -18.32
C SER A 129 -2.76 -14.88 -18.36
N SER A 130 -1.94 -15.93 -18.39
CA SER A 130 -2.42 -17.31 -18.33
C SER A 130 -3.01 -17.68 -16.96
N LEU A 131 -2.76 -16.87 -15.94
CA LEU A 131 -3.35 -16.98 -14.61
C LEU A 131 -4.67 -16.19 -14.48
N SER A 132 -5.11 -15.48 -15.51
CA SER A 132 -6.34 -14.66 -15.51
C SER A 132 -7.64 -15.47 -15.43
N ARG A 133 -7.55 -16.80 -15.30
CA ARG A 133 -8.69 -17.68 -14.95
C ARG A 133 -9.42 -17.26 -13.68
N PHE A 134 -8.81 -16.39 -12.87
CA PHE A 134 -9.39 -15.81 -11.65
C PHE A 134 -10.28 -14.60 -11.88
N GLU A 135 -10.25 -14.02 -13.07
CA GLU A 135 -11.09 -12.90 -13.45
C GLU A 135 -12.28 -13.40 -14.26
N ALA A 136 -13.14 -14.24 -13.65
CA ALA A 136 -14.37 -14.69 -14.28
C ALA A 136 -15.33 -13.54 -14.60
N ASP A 137 -15.18 -12.41 -13.91
CA ASP A 137 -15.91 -11.16 -14.18
C ASP A 137 -14.94 -9.97 -14.29
N THR A 138 -14.58 -9.63 -15.53
CA THR A 138 -13.74 -8.46 -15.83
C THR A 138 -14.43 -7.11 -15.52
N GLN A 139 -15.70 -7.13 -15.11
CA GLN A 139 -16.46 -5.93 -14.77
C GLN A 139 -16.44 -5.62 -13.27
N THR A 140 -16.06 -6.57 -12.42
CA THR A 140 -16.02 -6.35 -10.98
C THR A 140 -14.76 -5.58 -10.59
N TYR A 141 -14.94 -4.40 -9.99
CA TYR A 141 -13.86 -3.59 -9.46
C TYR A 141 -14.01 -3.37 -7.94
N PRO A 142 -12.94 -3.48 -7.13
CA PRO A 142 -11.59 -3.92 -7.49
C PRO A 142 -11.55 -5.40 -7.84
N SER A 143 -10.62 -5.79 -8.73
CA SER A 143 -10.44 -7.21 -9.02
C SER A 143 -9.85 -7.93 -7.81
N MET A 144 -10.15 -9.23 -7.70
CA MET A 144 -9.63 -10.06 -6.61
C MET A 144 -8.11 -10.07 -6.57
N VAL A 145 -7.48 -10.15 -7.73
CA VAL A 145 -6.01 -10.09 -7.87
C VAL A 145 -5.45 -8.77 -7.31
N GLN A 146 -6.11 -7.63 -7.56
CA GLN A 146 -5.67 -6.34 -7.01
C GLN A 146 -5.73 -6.34 -5.48
N LEU A 147 -6.79 -6.86 -4.87
CA LEU A 147 -6.94 -6.93 -3.41
C LEU A 147 -5.90 -7.86 -2.77
N ILE A 148 -5.64 -9.00 -3.40
CA ILE A 148 -4.61 -9.94 -2.96
C ILE A 148 -3.23 -9.29 -3.03
N LEU A 149 -2.83 -8.73 -4.17
CA LEU A 149 -1.54 -8.06 -4.32
C LEU A 149 -1.37 -6.88 -3.34
N ALA A 150 -2.44 -6.13 -3.08
CA ALA A 150 -2.41 -5.07 -2.08
C ALA A 150 -2.19 -5.63 -0.67
N THR A 151 -2.86 -6.73 -0.32
CA THR A 151 -2.67 -7.42 0.97
C THR A 151 -1.24 -7.95 1.13
N LEU A 152 -0.69 -8.62 0.11
CA LEU A 152 0.71 -9.06 0.09
C LEU A 152 1.66 -7.89 0.32
N THR A 153 1.47 -6.81 -0.43
CA THR A 153 2.31 -5.61 -0.34
C THR A 153 2.27 -5.00 1.06
N PHE A 154 1.07 -4.92 1.65
CA PHE A 154 0.91 -4.38 3.00
C PHE A 154 1.62 -5.25 4.04
N ILE A 155 1.37 -6.56 4.05
CA ILE A 155 1.95 -7.50 5.03
C ILE A 155 3.48 -7.46 4.92
N MET A 156 4.03 -7.54 3.71
CA MET A 156 5.48 -7.45 3.49
C MET A 156 6.05 -6.12 3.99
N ALA A 157 5.40 -4.99 3.68
CA ALA A 157 5.84 -3.67 4.14
C ALA A 157 5.78 -3.55 5.68
N HIS A 158 4.75 -4.11 6.31
CA HIS A 158 4.59 -4.11 7.77
C HIS A 158 5.73 -4.88 8.44
N PHE A 159 5.99 -6.11 8.01
CA PHE A 159 7.03 -6.94 8.60
C PHE A 159 8.43 -6.39 8.36
N HIS A 160 8.72 -5.85 7.19
CA HIS A 160 10.04 -5.25 6.92
C HIS A 160 10.27 -3.91 7.63
N LYS A 161 9.22 -3.18 8.01
CA LYS A 161 9.36 -1.93 8.77
C LYS A 161 9.78 -2.18 10.22
N HIS A 162 9.24 -3.22 10.84
CA HIS A 162 9.47 -3.49 12.28
C HIS A 162 10.77 -4.25 12.56
N GLU A 163 11.44 -4.78 11.52
CA GLU A 163 12.62 -5.63 11.66
C GLU A 163 13.95 -4.99 11.34
N HIS A 164 14.05 -3.67 11.19
CA HIS A 164 15.35 -3.01 11.03
C HIS A 164 16.28 -3.10 12.28
N THR A 165 16.16 -4.14 13.07
CA THR A 165 17.11 -4.56 14.09
C THR A 165 18.02 -5.66 13.52
N LEU A 166 19.12 -5.22 12.85
CA LEU A 166 20.44 -5.85 12.81
C LEU A 166 20.68 -7.20 12.10
N ASP A 167 19.68 -7.99 11.71
CA ASP A 167 19.92 -9.23 10.96
C ASP A 167 19.40 -9.12 9.52
N ASP A 168 20.32 -9.23 8.55
CA ASP A 168 20.04 -9.06 7.10
C ASP A 168 19.18 -10.19 6.49
N HIS A 169 18.86 -11.24 7.25
CA HIS A 169 18.07 -12.37 6.74
C HIS A 169 17.05 -12.86 7.78
N PRO A 170 15.75 -12.82 7.45
CA PRO A 170 14.71 -13.37 8.31
C PRO A 170 14.87 -14.89 8.45
N SER A 171 14.57 -15.43 9.64
CA SER A 171 14.62 -16.86 9.87
C SER A 171 13.58 -17.62 9.02
N GLU A 172 13.83 -18.89 8.71
CA GLU A 172 12.88 -19.74 7.99
C GLU A 172 11.53 -19.88 8.72
N GLU A 173 11.53 -19.82 10.05
CA GLU A 173 10.32 -19.81 10.86
C GLU A 173 9.51 -18.54 10.61
N ARG A 174 10.18 -17.40 10.55
CA ARG A 174 9.57 -16.10 10.28
C ARG A 174 8.97 -16.04 8.88
N ILE A 175 9.69 -16.54 7.88
CA ILE A 175 9.19 -16.60 6.50
C ILE A 175 7.92 -17.46 6.44
N ARG A 176 7.93 -18.64 7.06
CA ARG A 176 6.75 -19.51 7.15
C ARG A 176 5.57 -18.83 7.83
N TYR A 177 5.83 -18.08 8.91
CA TYR A 177 4.79 -17.30 9.58
C TYR A 177 4.17 -16.25 8.68
N ILE A 178 4.99 -15.46 7.96
CA ILE A 178 4.50 -14.44 7.01
C ILE A 178 3.65 -15.07 5.91
N ILE A 179 4.09 -16.19 5.35
CA ILE A 179 3.33 -16.93 4.33
C ILE A 179 1.98 -17.38 4.90
N ALA A 180 1.98 -18.06 6.05
CA ALA A 180 0.75 -18.57 6.67
C ALA A 180 -0.24 -17.46 7.04
N LEU A 181 0.26 -16.35 7.58
CA LEU A 181 -0.56 -15.18 7.89
C LEU A 181 -1.19 -14.59 6.63
N THR A 182 -0.40 -14.46 5.56
CA THR A 182 -0.88 -13.93 4.29
C THR A 182 -1.95 -14.83 3.69
N GLU A 183 -1.71 -16.15 3.69
CA GLU A 183 -2.70 -17.15 3.22
C GLU A 183 -4.00 -17.04 3.98
N LYS A 184 -3.93 -16.99 5.31
CA LYS A 184 -5.11 -16.87 6.15
C LYS A 184 -5.89 -15.60 5.85
N LYS A 185 -5.20 -14.44 5.72
CA LYS A 185 -5.86 -13.16 5.42
C LYS A 185 -6.47 -13.12 4.03
N VAL A 186 -5.82 -13.71 3.05
CA VAL A 186 -6.37 -13.82 1.70
C VAL A 186 -7.53 -14.81 1.64
N ALA A 187 -7.42 -15.96 2.34
CA ALA A 187 -8.45 -16.99 2.32
C ALA A 187 -9.72 -16.57 3.08
N ASP A 188 -9.57 -16.08 4.29
CA ASP A 188 -10.63 -15.92 5.29
C ASP A 188 -10.90 -14.47 5.71
N GLY A 189 -10.06 -13.51 5.29
CA GLY A 189 -10.14 -12.11 5.73
C GLY A 189 -10.01 -11.99 7.26
N LEU A 190 -10.97 -11.32 7.87
CA LEU A 190 -11.09 -11.20 9.32
C LEU A 190 -11.89 -12.35 9.96
N GLY A 191 -12.44 -13.25 9.13
CA GLY A 191 -13.17 -14.43 9.61
C GLY A 191 -14.59 -14.15 10.09
N PHE A 192 -15.23 -13.10 9.57
CA PHE A 192 -16.65 -12.83 9.86
C PHE A 192 -17.57 -13.90 9.25
N ASN A 193 -18.75 -14.08 9.86
CA ASN A 193 -19.75 -15.02 9.36
C ASN A 193 -20.28 -14.54 7.99
N LYS A 194 -20.12 -15.39 6.97
CA LYS A 194 -20.53 -15.10 5.59
C LYS A 194 -22.03 -14.79 5.49
N GLU A 195 -22.88 -15.53 6.19
CA GLU A 195 -24.35 -15.33 6.18
C GLU A 195 -24.72 -13.95 6.72
N MET A 196 -24.04 -13.51 7.77
CA MET A 196 -24.25 -12.17 8.34
C MET A 196 -23.82 -11.06 7.37
N VAL A 197 -22.70 -11.27 6.69
CA VAL A 197 -22.19 -10.32 5.68
C VAL A 197 -23.11 -10.24 4.45
N GLU A 198 -23.68 -11.34 4.02
CA GLU A 198 -24.63 -11.40 2.91
C GLU A 198 -26.01 -10.80 3.25
N ALA A 199 -26.40 -10.85 4.53
CA ALA A 199 -27.66 -10.28 5.02
C ALA A 199 -27.66 -8.75 5.21
N ILE A 200 -26.51 -8.10 5.06
CA ILE A 200 -26.39 -6.63 5.21
C ILE A 200 -27.20 -5.89 4.17
N ASP A 201 -28.06 -4.99 4.61
CA ASP A 201 -28.72 -3.98 3.76
C ASP A 201 -27.74 -2.81 3.47
N TYR A 202 -26.84 -3.05 2.50
CA TYR A 202 -25.82 -2.06 2.14
C TYR A 202 -26.41 -0.72 1.71
N GLU A 203 -27.49 -0.72 0.93
CA GLU A 203 -28.11 0.52 0.41
C GLU A 203 -28.78 1.31 1.54
N GLY A 204 -29.46 0.61 2.44
CA GLY A 204 -30.03 1.24 3.65
C GLY A 204 -28.98 1.87 4.54
N LEU A 205 -27.84 1.20 4.73
CA LEU A 205 -26.71 1.74 5.51
C LEU A 205 -26.06 2.94 4.83
N GLU A 206 -25.81 2.88 3.53
CA GLU A 206 -25.24 3.97 2.75
C GLU A 206 -26.12 5.22 2.77
N ASN A 207 -27.46 5.05 2.68
CA ASN A 207 -28.40 6.13 2.77
C ASN A 207 -28.42 6.82 4.15
N ARG A 208 -28.15 6.07 5.24
CA ARG A 208 -28.08 6.63 6.60
C ARG A 208 -26.90 7.57 6.79
N ILE A 209 -25.77 7.31 6.12
CA ILE A 209 -24.57 8.14 6.22
C ILE A 209 -24.42 9.14 5.08
N ALA A 210 -25.33 9.10 4.09
CA ALA A 210 -25.32 10.04 2.97
C ALA A 210 -25.41 11.48 3.50
N GLY A 211 -24.44 12.31 3.12
CA GLY A 211 -24.38 13.70 3.56
C GLY A 211 -23.54 13.96 4.83
N THR A 212 -23.16 12.95 5.58
CA THR A 212 -22.33 13.12 6.82
C THR A 212 -20.98 13.79 6.51
N VAL A 213 -20.49 13.68 5.28
CA VAL A 213 -19.18 14.21 4.85
C VAL A 213 -19.22 15.72 4.52
N HIS A 214 -20.40 16.33 4.41
CA HIS A 214 -20.55 17.71 3.90
C HIS A 214 -20.30 18.82 4.92
N ASP A 215 -20.27 18.55 6.22
CA ASP A 215 -20.17 19.55 7.29
C ASP A 215 -18.76 19.87 7.79
N LEU A 216 -17.72 19.64 6.98
CA LEU A 216 -16.36 19.95 7.39
C LEU A 216 -15.95 21.39 7.07
N GLU A 217 -15.61 22.16 8.09
CA GLU A 217 -14.84 23.39 7.93
C GLU A 217 -13.54 23.09 7.18
N GLU A 218 -13.40 23.68 5.99
CA GLU A 218 -12.19 23.57 5.18
C GLU A 218 -11.10 24.48 5.75
N ASP A 219 -10.01 23.87 6.19
CA ASP A 219 -8.76 24.60 6.39
C ASP A 219 -8.11 24.89 5.04
N CYS A 220 -8.33 26.10 4.52
CA CYS A 220 -7.80 26.53 3.23
C CYS A 220 -6.27 26.39 3.13
N LEU A 221 -5.56 26.54 4.26
CA LEU A 221 -4.11 26.45 4.29
C LEU A 221 -3.66 24.99 4.17
N LEU A 222 -4.25 24.07 4.93
CA LEU A 222 -3.95 22.65 4.80
C LEU A 222 -4.38 22.08 3.46
N ARG A 223 -5.46 22.59 2.85
CA ARG A 223 -5.83 22.27 1.47
C ARG A 223 -4.76 22.70 0.46
N ALA A 224 -4.20 23.91 0.63
CA ALA A 224 -3.10 24.36 -0.21
C ALA A 224 -1.85 23.48 -0.05
N VAL A 225 -1.56 23.03 1.19
CA VAL A 225 -0.47 22.07 1.45
C VAL A 225 -0.75 20.73 0.76
N ALA A 226 -1.95 20.18 0.93
CA ALA A 226 -2.33 18.93 0.30
C ALA A 226 -2.23 18.99 -1.24
N GLY A 227 -2.71 20.07 -1.85
CA GLY A 227 -2.58 20.29 -3.28
C GLY A 227 -1.13 20.42 -3.77
N ALA A 228 -0.25 21.04 -2.99
CA ALA A 228 1.17 21.09 -3.32
C ALA A 228 1.84 19.72 -3.22
N VAL A 229 1.44 18.92 -2.23
CA VAL A 229 1.91 17.52 -2.07
C VAL A 229 1.38 16.62 -3.19
N ALA A 230 0.11 16.77 -3.56
CA ALA A 230 -0.49 15.98 -4.64
C ALA A 230 0.20 16.27 -6.00
N GLU A 231 0.55 17.53 -6.27
CA GLU A 231 1.20 17.94 -7.52
C GLU A 231 2.66 17.50 -7.62
N ALA A 232 3.45 17.71 -6.57
CA ALA A 232 4.91 17.58 -6.63
C ALA A 232 5.47 16.42 -5.80
N GLY A 233 4.62 15.75 -5.04
CA GLY A 233 5.03 14.82 -4.01
C GLY A 233 5.58 15.53 -2.76
N PRO A 234 5.60 14.83 -1.62
CA PRO A 234 5.99 15.44 -0.34
C PRO A 234 7.44 15.93 -0.31
N TRP A 235 8.34 15.33 -1.10
CA TRP A 235 9.74 15.76 -1.17
C TRP A 235 9.95 17.04 -1.96
N ASN A 236 9.17 17.27 -3.02
CA ASN A 236 9.31 18.45 -3.89
C ASN A 236 8.32 19.56 -3.53
N ALA A 237 7.27 19.25 -2.76
CA ALA A 237 6.37 20.28 -2.24
C ALA A 237 7.19 21.32 -1.44
N SER A 238 7.04 22.59 -1.77
CA SER A 238 7.81 23.68 -1.17
C SER A 238 6.90 24.73 -0.53
N MET A 239 7.45 25.49 0.43
CA MET A 239 6.74 26.61 1.04
C MET A 239 6.29 27.64 -0.01
N GLU A 240 7.02 27.79 -1.11
CA GLU A 240 6.64 28.68 -2.23
C GLU A 240 5.40 28.17 -2.98
N MET A 241 5.32 26.87 -3.22
CA MET A 241 4.14 26.26 -3.85
C MET A 241 2.90 26.47 -2.98
N VAL A 242 3.03 26.26 -1.67
CA VAL A 242 1.94 26.46 -0.72
C VAL A 242 1.54 27.94 -0.64
N ALA A 243 2.51 28.86 -0.57
CA ALA A 243 2.27 30.31 -0.57
C ALA A 243 1.44 30.73 -1.79
N ARG A 244 1.85 30.30 -2.97
CA ARG A 244 1.14 30.59 -4.22
C ARG A 244 -0.28 30.05 -4.24
N ARG A 245 -0.49 28.82 -3.71
CA ARG A 245 -1.82 28.19 -3.65
C ARG A 245 -2.74 28.80 -2.61
N SER A 246 -2.20 29.22 -1.47
CA SER A 246 -2.98 29.82 -0.37
C SER A 246 -3.19 31.32 -0.51
N GLY A 247 -2.49 31.98 -1.46
CA GLY A 247 -2.48 33.44 -1.58
C GLY A 247 -1.73 34.16 -0.45
N LEU A 248 -0.98 33.43 0.37
CA LEU A 248 -0.20 33.99 1.48
C LEU A 248 1.23 34.31 1.05
N SER A 249 1.89 35.26 1.74
CA SER A 249 3.31 35.44 1.60
C SER A 249 4.10 34.28 2.23
N LYS A 250 5.33 34.06 1.76
CA LYS A 250 6.21 33.05 2.34
C LYS A 250 6.50 33.32 3.83
N SER A 251 6.65 34.58 4.21
CA SER A 251 6.83 34.99 5.62
C SER A 251 5.61 34.69 6.48
N SER A 252 4.40 34.90 5.94
CA SER A 252 3.16 34.53 6.62
C SER A 252 3.05 33.01 6.85
N LEU A 253 3.51 32.18 5.90
CA LEU A 253 3.52 30.74 6.09
C LEU A 253 4.42 30.28 7.24
N TYR A 254 5.55 30.95 7.45
CA TYR A 254 6.45 30.64 8.57
C TYR A 254 5.89 31.02 9.95
N SER A 255 4.80 31.80 10.03
CA SER A 255 4.05 31.98 11.27
C SER A 255 3.15 30.79 11.59
N HIS A 256 2.76 29.99 10.58
CA HIS A 256 1.94 28.79 10.73
C HIS A 256 2.77 27.52 10.85
N PHE A 257 3.86 27.41 10.09
CA PHE A 257 4.70 26.20 10.02
C PHE A 257 6.18 26.54 10.28
N LYS A 258 6.79 25.87 11.25
CA LYS A 258 8.21 26.07 11.57
C LYS A 258 9.14 25.73 10.40
N ASN A 259 8.79 24.68 9.66
CA ASN A 259 9.52 24.19 8.49
C ASN A 259 8.62 23.25 7.69
N LYS A 260 9.14 22.73 6.57
CA LYS A 260 8.43 21.80 5.70
C LYS A 260 7.99 20.50 6.41
N GLN A 261 8.81 19.93 7.30
CA GLN A 261 8.44 18.72 8.04
C GLN A 261 7.27 18.99 8.97
N ASP A 262 7.28 20.12 9.67
CA ASP A 262 6.17 20.54 10.53
C ASP A 262 4.88 20.74 9.73
N MET A 263 4.97 21.37 8.55
CA MET A 263 3.87 21.56 7.62
C MET A 263 3.24 20.21 7.19
N LEU A 264 4.06 19.26 6.76
CA LEU A 264 3.59 17.93 6.37
C LEU A 264 3.00 17.17 7.56
N ARG A 265 3.64 17.26 8.72
CA ARG A 265 3.15 16.62 9.94
C ARG A 265 1.78 17.16 10.35
N GLN A 266 1.58 18.48 10.34
CA GLN A 266 0.29 19.09 10.67
C GLN A 266 -0.80 18.67 9.68
N LEU A 267 -0.50 18.66 8.35
CA LEU A 267 -1.41 18.16 7.34
C LEU A 267 -1.89 16.75 7.70
N PHE A 268 -0.96 15.81 7.86
CA PHE A 268 -1.33 14.41 8.05
C PHE A 268 -2.01 14.16 9.40
N LEU A 269 -1.58 14.80 10.48
CA LEU A 269 -2.25 14.68 11.78
C LEU A 269 -3.70 15.15 11.70
N THR A 270 -3.96 16.32 11.11
CA THR A 270 -5.30 16.86 10.97
C THR A 270 -6.18 15.98 10.08
N GLU A 271 -5.65 15.52 8.94
CA GLU A 271 -6.42 14.70 8.02
C GLU A 271 -6.71 13.31 8.57
N PHE A 272 -5.78 12.71 9.30
CA PHE A 272 -6.04 11.43 9.97
C PHE A 272 -7.06 11.59 11.13
N ASP A 273 -7.01 12.66 11.89
CA ASP A 273 -8.03 12.95 12.91
C ASP A 273 -9.44 13.12 12.28
N ARG A 274 -9.51 13.71 11.09
CA ARG A 274 -10.76 13.83 10.34
C ARG A 274 -11.26 12.47 9.86
N ILE A 275 -10.40 11.66 9.23
CA ILE A 275 -10.75 10.29 8.81
C ILE A 275 -11.31 9.48 9.98
N VAL A 276 -10.65 9.54 11.15
CA VAL A 276 -11.11 8.85 12.36
C VAL A 276 -12.47 9.35 12.82
N ARG A 277 -12.68 10.65 12.81
CA ARG A 277 -13.97 11.25 13.20
C ARG A 277 -15.10 10.77 12.31
N PHE A 278 -14.89 10.70 10.98
CA PHE A 278 -15.89 10.16 10.06
C PHE A 278 -16.14 8.68 10.26
N ALA A 279 -15.09 7.91 10.45
CA ALA A 279 -15.19 6.49 10.78
C ALA A 279 -16.04 6.26 12.04
N ASP A 280 -15.80 7.04 13.09
CA ASP A 280 -16.54 6.94 14.35
C ASP A 280 -18.02 7.37 14.21
N LEU A 281 -18.28 8.45 13.49
CA LEU A 281 -19.64 8.86 13.15
C LEU A 281 -20.37 7.77 12.35
N GLY A 282 -19.73 7.19 11.35
CA GLY A 282 -20.30 6.08 10.57
C GLY A 282 -20.66 4.90 11.48
N LYS A 283 -19.75 4.48 12.36
CA LYS A 283 -19.95 3.37 13.29
C LYS A 283 -21.21 3.51 14.15
N GLN A 284 -21.58 4.72 14.55
CA GLN A 284 -22.72 4.98 15.44
C GLN A 284 -24.09 4.68 14.81
N HIS A 285 -24.16 4.49 13.48
CA HIS A 285 -25.41 4.21 12.78
C HIS A 285 -25.87 2.73 12.83
N SER A 286 -25.11 1.85 13.48
CA SER A 286 -25.49 0.45 13.74
C SER A 286 -24.91 -0.06 15.06
N THR A 287 -25.50 -1.14 15.58
CA THR A 287 -25.00 -1.92 16.71
C THR A 287 -24.52 -3.32 16.29
N VAL A 288 -24.72 -3.68 15.03
CA VAL A 288 -24.28 -4.96 14.46
C VAL A 288 -22.83 -4.85 14.03
N PRO A 289 -21.92 -5.71 14.51
CA PRO A 289 -20.49 -5.58 14.25
C PRO A 289 -20.11 -5.53 12.77
N GLU A 290 -20.72 -6.37 11.93
CA GLU A 290 -20.49 -6.43 10.51
C GLU A 290 -20.91 -5.12 9.82
N GLU A 291 -22.07 -4.58 10.18
CA GLU A 291 -22.57 -3.29 9.69
C GLU A 291 -21.70 -2.13 10.18
N GLN A 292 -21.28 -2.16 11.46
CA GLN A 292 -20.37 -1.14 11.99
C GLN A 292 -19.06 -1.07 11.22
N LEU A 293 -18.46 -2.23 10.90
CA LEU A 293 -17.23 -2.27 10.13
C LEU A 293 -17.44 -1.77 8.69
N TYR A 294 -18.58 -2.14 8.06
CA TYR A 294 -18.91 -1.61 6.76
C TYR A 294 -19.07 -0.08 6.78
N LEU A 295 -19.80 0.44 7.76
CA LEU A 295 -20.02 1.88 7.94
C LEU A 295 -18.71 2.65 8.17
N VAL A 296 -17.78 2.09 8.92
CA VAL A 296 -16.42 2.65 9.09
C VAL A 296 -15.69 2.71 7.75
N ILE A 297 -15.71 1.62 6.99
CA ILE A 297 -14.99 1.53 5.71
C ILE A 297 -15.57 2.49 4.68
N ILE A 298 -16.91 2.53 4.54
CA ILE A 298 -17.56 3.41 3.56
C ILE A 298 -17.40 4.89 3.94
N ALA A 299 -17.50 5.25 5.23
CA ALA A 299 -17.29 6.62 5.69
C ALA A 299 -15.85 7.11 5.42
N MET A 300 -14.85 6.26 5.65
CA MET A 300 -13.46 6.56 5.31
C MET A 300 -13.26 6.71 3.79
N ALA A 301 -13.88 5.84 3.00
CA ALA A 301 -13.82 5.91 1.54
C ALA A 301 -14.47 7.18 1.00
N ASP A 302 -15.63 7.56 1.50
CA ASP A 302 -16.37 8.76 1.08
C ASP A 302 -15.60 10.03 1.46
N TYR A 303 -15.00 10.06 2.66
CA TYR A 303 -14.11 11.16 3.02
C TYR A 303 -12.95 11.31 2.01
N LEU A 304 -12.26 10.22 1.70
CA LEU A 304 -11.13 10.24 0.78
C LEU A 304 -11.55 10.53 -0.67
N ARG A 305 -12.72 10.07 -1.11
CA ARG A 305 -13.28 10.41 -2.43
C ARG A 305 -13.58 11.91 -2.57
N SER A 306 -14.06 12.54 -1.50
CA SER A 306 -14.38 13.98 -1.48
C SER A 306 -13.13 14.87 -1.44
N ARG A 307 -11.96 14.28 -1.15
CA ARG A 307 -10.67 14.99 -1.00
C ARG A 307 -9.54 14.35 -1.79
N PRO A 308 -9.55 14.50 -3.12
CA PRO A 308 -8.57 13.87 -4.01
C PRO A 308 -7.12 14.21 -3.66
N GLU A 309 -6.82 15.45 -3.25
CA GLU A 309 -5.48 15.90 -2.89
C GLU A 309 -4.95 15.18 -1.66
N ILE A 310 -5.83 14.92 -0.68
CA ILE A 310 -5.50 14.19 0.54
C ILE A 310 -5.27 12.70 0.22
N LEU A 311 -6.14 12.11 -0.58
CA LEU A 311 -5.99 10.73 -1.03
C LEU A 311 -4.64 10.51 -1.72
N VAL A 312 -4.27 11.39 -2.65
CA VAL A 312 -2.97 11.35 -3.35
C VAL A 312 -1.82 11.55 -2.35
N ALA A 313 -1.95 12.49 -1.41
CA ALA A 313 -0.93 12.72 -0.39
C ALA A 313 -0.72 11.50 0.52
N ILE A 314 -1.80 10.82 0.93
CA ILE A 314 -1.73 9.58 1.72
C ILE A 314 -1.10 8.45 0.91
N ASP A 315 -1.43 8.33 -0.37
CA ASP A 315 -0.83 7.34 -1.26
C ASP A 315 0.69 7.52 -1.39
N TRP A 316 1.18 8.75 -1.41
CA TRP A 316 2.62 9.04 -1.37
C TRP A 316 3.30 8.50 -0.11
N ILE A 317 2.66 8.62 1.06
CA ILE A 317 3.18 8.04 2.31
C ILE A 317 3.25 6.53 2.20
N ARG A 318 2.15 5.94 1.73
CA ARG A 318 1.98 4.50 1.60
C ARG A 318 3.05 3.87 0.70
N THR A 319 3.30 4.50 -0.47
CA THR A 319 4.18 3.93 -1.50
C THR A 319 5.66 4.26 -1.30
N ARG A 320 5.98 5.34 -0.57
CA ARG A 320 7.35 5.87 -0.52
C ARG A 320 7.96 5.98 0.88
N ARG A 321 7.40 5.26 1.86
CA ARG A 321 7.96 5.19 3.23
C ARG A 321 8.38 6.55 3.79
N LEU A 322 7.49 7.53 3.73
CA LEU A 322 7.70 8.76 4.49
C LEU A 322 7.73 8.39 5.97
N ASP A 323 8.91 8.48 6.56
CA ASP A 323 9.03 8.52 8.01
C ASP A 323 8.60 9.91 8.48
N LEU A 324 7.29 10.05 8.70
CA LEU A 324 6.74 11.26 9.28
C LEU A 324 6.91 11.29 10.80
N GLY A 325 7.89 10.51 11.31
CA GLY A 325 8.00 10.22 12.73
C GLY A 325 6.72 9.56 13.21
N HIS A 326 6.71 8.72 14.17
CA HIS A 326 5.51 8.02 14.67
C HIS A 326 4.27 8.92 14.68
N ILE A 327 3.76 9.26 13.46
CA ILE A 327 2.48 9.94 13.36
C ILE A 327 1.53 8.95 13.99
N ALA A 328 0.91 9.36 15.09
CA ALA A 328 -0.02 8.58 15.89
C ALA A 328 -1.34 8.28 15.11
N VAL A 329 -1.22 8.01 13.80
CA VAL A 329 -2.29 7.52 12.94
C VAL A 329 -2.89 6.26 13.54
N SER A 330 -2.04 5.49 14.23
CA SER A 330 -2.40 4.17 14.67
C SER A 330 -3.37 4.15 15.85
N SER A 331 -3.26 5.06 16.83
CA SER A 331 -3.96 4.86 18.08
C SER A 331 -5.48 5.10 18.02
N ARG A 332 -5.93 6.13 17.27
CA ARG A 332 -7.37 6.45 17.20
C ARG A 332 -8.13 5.62 16.17
N ILE A 333 -7.60 5.43 14.96
CA ILE A 333 -8.18 4.50 13.96
C ILE A 333 -8.24 3.10 14.56
N TYR A 334 -7.17 2.72 15.28
CA TYR A 334 -7.11 1.48 16.02
C TYR A 334 -8.28 1.35 17.00
N GLN A 335 -8.53 2.35 17.84
CA GLN A 335 -9.63 2.34 18.80
C GLN A 335 -11.00 2.20 18.12
N VAL A 336 -11.29 3.00 17.08
CA VAL A 336 -12.58 2.95 16.38
C VAL A 336 -12.88 1.57 15.82
N ILE A 337 -11.86 0.88 15.28
CA ILE A 337 -12.01 -0.44 14.67
C ILE A 337 -11.99 -1.54 15.75
N THR A 338 -11.11 -1.46 16.75
CA THR A 338 -11.00 -2.49 17.79
C THR A 338 -12.16 -2.48 18.77
N ASP A 339 -12.86 -1.35 18.92
CA ASP A 339 -14.08 -1.26 19.71
C ASP A 339 -15.27 -2.02 19.05
N ILE A 340 -15.15 -2.42 17.79
CA ILE A 340 -16.15 -3.29 17.15
C ILE A 340 -16.01 -4.70 17.70
N GLN A 341 -17.11 -5.22 18.27
CA GLN A 341 -17.13 -6.56 18.87
C GLN A 341 -16.69 -7.64 17.86
N GLY A 342 -15.86 -8.57 18.30
CA GLY A 342 -15.36 -9.66 17.48
C GLY A 342 -14.04 -9.37 16.75
N LEU A 343 -13.65 -8.10 16.54
CA LEU A 343 -12.36 -7.77 15.93
C LEU A 343 -11.18 -7.92 16.91
N GLY A 344 -11.41 -7.68 18.21
CA GLY A 344 -10.39 -7.85 19.25
C GLY A 344 -10.10 -9.32 19.61
N SER A 345 -10.98 -10.25 19.24
CA SER A 345 -10.89 -11.66 19.59
C SER A 345 -10.31 -12.57 18.48
N THR A 346 -9.84 -12.03 17.37
CA THR A 346 -9.26 -12.82 16.27
C THR A 346 -7.93 -13.49 16.62
N GLY A 347 -7.69 -13.76 17.88
CA GLY A 347 -6.81 -14.76 18.51
C GLY A 347 -5.39 -14.98 17.94
N GLU A 348 -4.92 -14.15 17.04
CA GLU A 348 -3.59 -14.22 16.45
C GLU A 348 -2.62 -13.40 17.30
N GLN A 349 -1.94 -14.06 18.20
CA GLN A 349 -0.79 -13.47 18.88
C GLN A 349 0.42 -13.51 17.94
N ASP A 350 0.85 -12.35 17.46
CA ASP A 350 2.20 -12.17 16.92
C ASP A 350 3.21 -12.52 18.03
N PRO A 351 4.36 -13.12 17.73
CA PRO A 351 5.46 -13.29 18.70
C PRO A 351 5.85 -12.00 19.44
N SER A 352 5.49 -10.82 18.88
CA SER A 352 5.63 -9.50 19.52
C SER A 352 4.44 -9.08 20.40
N GLY A 353 3.36 -9.88 20.52
CA GLY A 353 2.19 -9.63 21.36
C GLY A 353 1.20 -8.59 20.84
N SER A 354 1.29 -8.14 19.60
CA SER A 354 0.55 -6.98 19.05
C SER A 354 -0.23 -7.26 17.75
N VAL A 355 -1.00 -8.35 17.70
CA VAL A 355 -1.70 -8.79 16.47
C VAL A 355 -2.80 -7.84 16.00
N SER A 356 -3.46 -7.17 16.89
CA SER A 356 -4.59 -6.30 16.53
C SER A 356 -4.17 -4.93 15.97
N ALA A 357 -2.93 -4.50 16.20
CA ALA A 357 -2.50 -3.13 15.88
C ALA A 357 -2.38 -2.83 14.37
N TRP A 358 -2.13 -3.82 13.53
CA TRP A 358 -1.94 -3.61 12.10
C TRP A 358 -3.24 -3.70 11.26
N ILE A 359 -4.31 -4.32 11.79
CA ILE A 359 -5.58 -4.48 11.06
C ILE A 359 -6.16 -3.14 10.57
N PRO A 360 -6.27 -2.10 11.41
CA PRO A 360 -6.75 -0.79 10.96
C PRO A 360 -5.90 -0.16 9.87
N GLN A 361 -4.58 -0.38 9.92
CA GLN A 361 -3.64 0.10 8.90
C GLN A 361 -3.82 -0.67 7.59
N TRP A 362 -4.06 -1.98 7.66
CA TRP A 362 -4.36 -2.82 6.49
C TRP A 362 -5.67 -2.39 5.82
N ILE A 363 -6.74 -2.15 6.59
CA ILE A 363 -8.02 -1.68 6.09
C ILE A 363 -7.85 -0.33 5.37
N LEU A 364 -7.20 0.65 6.00
CA LEU A 364 -6.93 1.95 5.38
C LEU A 364 -6.07 1.80 4.12
N PHE A 365 -5.05 0.94 4.16
CA PHE A 365 -4.20 0.66 3.01
C PHE A 365 -5.00 0.11 1.83
N LEU A 366 -5.92 -0.81 2.07
CA LEU A 366 -6.78 -1.38 1.03
C LEU A 366 -7.77 -0.37 0.47
N ILE A 367 -8.36 0.50 1.32
CA ILE A 367 -9.23 1.59 0.87
C ILE A 367 -8.46 2.53 -0.07
N VAL A 368 -7.30 3.03 0.37
CA VAL A 368 -6.46 3.92 -0.45
C VAL A 368 -6.05 3.25 -1.76
N ASN A 369 -5.62 1.97 -1.70
CA ASN A 369 -5.25 1.22 -2.90
C ASN A 369 -6.41 1.07 -3.88
N THR A 370 -7.61 0.76 -3.39
CA THR A 370 -8.82 0.65 -4.23
C THR A 370 -9.14 1.97 -4.90
N LEU A 371 -9.17 3.07 -4.15
CA LEU A 371 -9.46 4.39 -4.69
C LEU A 371 -8.42 4.85 -5.73
N MET A 372 -7.12 4.64 -5.44
CA MET A 372 -6.03 5.07 -6.33
C MET A 372 -5.95 4.27 -7.63
N ARG A 373 -6.30 2.99 -7.60
CA ARG A 373 -6.22 2.08 -8.76
C ARG A 373 -7.56 1.95 -9.51
N ARG A 374 -8.46 2.90 -9.36
CA ARG A 374 -9.73 2.95 -10.08
C ARG A 374 -9.53 2.89 -11.59
N PRO A 375 -10.57 2.51 -12.39
CA PRO A 375 -10.50 2.48 -13.84
C PRO A 375 -10.00 3.81 -14.43
N ALA A 376 -9.19 3.72 -15.48
CA ALA A 376 -8.61 4.90 -16.12
C ALA A 376 -9.72 5.84 -16.64
N GLY A 377 -9.58 7.13 -16.36
CA GLY A 377 -10.52 8.16 -16.77
C GLY A 377 -11.70 8.39 -15.80
N MET A 378 -11.88 7.54 -14.80
CA MET A 378 -12.92 7.70 -13.78
C MET A 378 -12.45 8.70 -12.70
N ALA A 379 -13.30 9.66 -12.31
CA ALA A 379 -13.00 10.51 -11.16
C ALA A 379 -13.11 9.72 -9.84
N PHE A 380 -12.46 10.18 -8.76
CA PHE A 380 -12.54 9.51 -7.47
C PHE A 380 -13.96 9.45 -6.91
N SER A 381 -14.73 10.53 -7.12
CA SER A 381 -16.13 10.63 -6.71
C SER A 381 -17.09 9.74 -7.52
N GLU A 382 -16.67 9.28 -8.69
CA GLU A 382 -17.47 8.42 -9.57
C GLU A 382 -17.33 6.93 -9.25
N LEU A 383 -16.36 6.55 -8.41
CA LEU A 383 -16.21 5.14 -8.03
C LEU A 383 -17.45 4.69 -7.24
N PRO A 384 -18.21 3.69 -7.71
CA PRO A 384 -19.47 3.31 -7.09
C PRO A 384 -19.25 2.63 -5.73
N ASN A 385 -20.25 2.69 -4.86
CA ASN A 385 -20.22 2.00 -3.56
C ASN A 385 -20.13 0.48 -3.69
N SER A 386 -20.60 -0.08 -4.80
CA SER A 386 -20.38 -1.51 -5.11
C SER A 386 -18.91 -1.92 -5.06
N SER A 387 -17.99 -1.04 -5.45
CA SER A 387 -16.54 -1.28 -5.32
C SER A 387 -16.09 -1.37 -3.86
N ILE A 388 -16.68 -0.57 -2.99
CA ILE A 388 -16.39 -0.61 -1.54
C ILE A 388 -17.04 -1.83 -0.89
N ARG A 389 -18.21 -2.28 -1.39
CA ARG A 389 -18.84 -3.53 -0.95
C ARG A 389 -17.95 -4.74 -1.29
N VAL A 390 -17.36 -4.79 -2.49
CA VAL A 390 -16.39 -5.84 -2.86
C VAL A 390 -15.17 -5.82 -1.95
N LEU A 391 -14.60 -4.63 -1.73
CA LEU A 391 -13.48 -4.45 -0.81
C LEU A 391 -13.82 -4.94 0.61
N PHE A 392 -15.00 -4.54 1.14
CA PHE A 392 -15.46 -4.95 2.45
C PHE A 392 -15.61 -6.47 2.56
N LYS A 393 -16.29 -7.12 1.58
CA LYS A 393 -16.43 -8.59 1.56
C LYS A 393 -15.08 -9.30 1.58
N PHE A 394 -14.10 -8.80 0.83
CA PHE A 394 -12.75 -9.33 0.88
C PHE A 394 -12.09 -9.14 2.25
N ILE A 395 -12.22 -7.98 2.86
CA ILE A 395 -11.66 -7.71 4.20
C ILE A 395 -12.24 -8.67 5.24
N VAL A 396 -13.54 -8.90 5.23
CA VAL A 396 -14.23 -9.67 6.29
C VAL A 396 -14.19 -11.17 6.07
N SER A 397 -14.20 -11.65 4.82
CA SER A 397 -14.36 -13.06 4.48
C SER A 397 -13.31 -13.59 3.49
N GLY A 398 -12.37 -12.76 3.06
CA GLY A 398 -11.35 -13.15 2.08
C GLY A 398 -11.95 -13.56 0.74
N ILE A 399 -11.20 -14.38 0.00
CA ILE A 399 -11.68 -14.95 -1.28
C ILE A 399 -12.86 -15.92 -1.10
N LYS A 400 -13.00 -16.53 0.07
CA LYS A 400 -14.14 -17.43 0.37
C LYS A 400 -15.47 -16.68 0.46
N GLY A 401 -15.45 -15.40 0.77
CA GLY A 401 -16.65 -14.56 0.84
C GLY A 401 -17.00 -13.88 -0.48
N CYS A 402 -16.08 -13.89 -1.43
CA CYS A 402 -16.30 -13.37 -2.76
C CYS A 402 -16.58 -14.57 -3.68
N THR A 403 -17.75 -14.65 -4.27
CA THR A 403 -18.03 -15.65 -5.32
C THR A 403 -17.04 -15.44 -6.46
N LEU A 404 -16.12 -16.39 -6.62
CA LEU A 404 -15.21 -16.46 -7.77
C LEU A 404 -15.98 -16.86 -9.02
#